data_79f751f7b2ea2e96f73f1d7eb120ee1c
#
_entry.id   79f751f7b2ea2e96f73f1d7eb120ee1c
#
_cell.length_a   1.000
_cell.length_b   1.000
_cell.length_c   1.000
_cell.angle_alpha   90.00
_cell.angle_beta   90.00
_cell.angle_gamma   90.00
#
_symmetry.space_group_name_H-M   'P 1'
#
loop_
_entity.id
_entity.type
_entity.pdbx_description
1 polymer ?
#
loop_
_entity_poly.entity_id
_entity_poly.type
_entity_poly.pdbx_seq_one_letter_code
_entity_poly.pdbx_strand_id
1 'polypeptide(L)'
;ESGLDEMRVSLDAADAASYASVRGRPFFDRIVRDVRNLREFQERAGAANPKISLWLTGLKETIQQLPDFVRLAASMHVREVHLQRLVFDEAGFGMASAEHSLFEQADAEEMRAIEAAQAIGAELGVLLDASGASEPTVSLKQQGDKPWSGCRRPWSLMYFTAHGRALPCCIAPFSARGYETYTLGDAKTQTLDEIWNGPAYTDFREKLVGDTPPKPCQNCGCRWSL
;
A
#
# COMPACT_ATOMS: atom_id res chain seq x y z
N GLU A 1 -14.04 4.87 24.03
CA GLU A 1 -12.79 5.19 23.29
C GLU A 1 -12.13 3.90 22.83
N SER A 2 -11.89 3.76 21.51
CA SER A 2 -11.35 2.51 20.93
C SER A 2 -9.84 2.36 21.10
N GLY A 3 -9.11 3.48 21.38
CA GLY A 3 -7.65 3.52 21.38
C GLY A 3 -7.00 3.36 19.99
N LEU A 4 -7.77 3.53 18.90
CA LEU A 4 -7.26 3.45 17.55
C LEU A 4 -6.43 4.67 17.20
N ASP A 5 -5.17 4.49 16.79
CA ASP A 5 -4.25 5.57 16.43
C ASP A 5 -4.34 5.98 14.95
N GLU A 6 -4.53 5.02 14.04
CA GLU A 6 -4.58 5.24 12.60
C GLU A 6 -5.72 4.47 11.93
N MET A 7 -6.28 5.08 10.89
CA MET A 7 -7.25 4.45 9.98
C MET A 7 -6.85 4.72 8.54
N ARG A 8 -6.59 3.65 7.79
CA ARG A 8 -6.27 3.70 6.37
C ARG A 8 -7.49 3.29 5.56
N VAL A 9 -7.95 4.17 4.70
CA VAL A 9 -9.16 3.95 3.88
C VAL A 9 -8.77 3.74 2.43
N SER A 10 -8.85 2.51 1.94
CA SER A 10 -8.64 2.20 0.52
C SER A 10 -9.88 2.62 -0.29
N LEU A 11 -9.75 3.67 -1.08
CA LEU A 11 -10.84 4.22 -1.88
C LEU A 11 -10.62 4.03 -3.39
N ASP A 12 -9.37 4.08 -3.88
CA ASP A 12 -8.90 3.74 -5.23
C ASP A 12 -9.54 4.50 -6.41
N ALA A 13 -10.39 5.49 -6.17
CA ALA A 13 -10.97 6.33 -7.21
C ALA A 13 -11.49 7.65 -6.62
N ALA A 14 -11.65 8.67 -7.47
CA ALA A 14 -12.20 9.96 -7.07
C ALA A 14 -13.71 10.08 -7.28
N ASP A 15 -14.34 9.10 -7.96
CA ASP A 15 -15.77 9.06 -8.23
C ASP A 15 -16.38 7.65 -8.12
N ALA A 16 -17.72 7.60 -8.04
CA ALA A 16 -18.46 6.35 -7.82
C ALA A 16 -18.36 5.35 -9.00
N ALA A 17 -18.27 5.84 -10.23
CA ALA A 17 -18.23 4.99 -11.41
C ALA A 17 -16.87 4.29 -11.51
N SER A 18 -15.79 5.04 -11.37
CA SER A 18 -14.43 4.51 -11.35
C SER A 18 -14.19 3.58 -10.16
N TYR A 19 -14.70 3.95 -8.97
CA TYR A 19 -14.67 3.08 -7.80
C TYR A 19 -15.35 1.73 -8.07
N ALA A 20 -16.56 1.75 -8.65
CA ALA A 20 -17.30 0.52 -8.95
C ALA A 20 -16.55 -0.35 -9.99
N SER A 21 -15.89 0.28 -10.97
CA SER A 21 -15.06 -0.43 -11.96
C SER A 21 -13.87 -1.15 -11.31
N VAL A 22 -13.14 -0.47 -10.42
CA VAL A 22 -11.95 -1.04 -9.76
C VAL A 22 -12.32 -2.04 -8.66
N ARG A 23 -13.31 -1.71 -7.82
CA ARG A 23 -13.65 -2.48 -6.62
C ARG A 23 -14.81 -3.46 -6.81
N GLY A 24 -15.52 -3.39 -7.93
CA GLY A 24 -16.65 -4.27 -8.25
C GLY A 24 -17.89 -4.07 -7.34
N ARG A 25 -17.94 -2.97 -6.58
CA ARG A 25 -19.02 -2.68 -5.61
C ARG A 25 -19.36 -1.18 -5.56
N PRO A 26 -20.62 -0.77 -5.42
CA PRO A 26 -21.05 0.63 -5.40
C PRO A 26 -20.99 1.23 -3.98
N PHE A 27 -19.84 1.18 -3.30
CA PHE A 27 -19.75 1.66 -1.91
C PHE A 27 -19.08 3.03 -1.78
N PHE A 28 -18.72 3.69 -2.87
CA PHE A 28 -18.03 4.98 -2.86
C PHE A 28 -18.73 6.04 -1.99
N ASP A 29 -19.98 6.36 -2.27
CA ASP A 29 -20.72 7.40 -1.54
C ASP A 29 -20.88 7.07 -0.06
N ARG A 30 -21.06 5.78 0.26
CA ARG A 30 -21.12 5.33 1.64
C ARG A 30 -19.78 5.58 2.36
N ILE A 31 -18.65 5.21 1.75
CA ILE A 31 -17.33 5.39 2.34
C ILE A 31 -17.05 6.88 2.55
N VAL A 32 -17.29 7.71 1.52
CA VAL A 32 -17.10 9.16 1.59
C VAL A 32 -17.92 9.78 2.73
N ARG A 33 -19.20 9.41 2.82
CA ARG A 33 -20.09 9.85 3.91
C ARG A 33 -19.57 9.42 5.28
N ASP A 34 -19.18 8.15 5.43
CA ASP A 34 -18.77 7.57 6.70
C ASP A 34 -17.43 8.21 7.17
N VAL A 35 -16.50 8.51 6.25
CA VAL A 35 -15.27 9.28 6.56
C VAL A 35 -15.60 10.70 7.00
N ARG A 36 -16.49 11.42 6.30
CA ARG A 36 -16.93 12.77 6.70
C ARG A 36 -17.55 12.77 8.11
N ASN A 37 -18.45 11.84 8.36
CA ASN A 37 -19.09 11.70 9.67
C ASN A 37 -18.06 11.46 10.80
N LEU A 38 -17.04 10.62 10.52
CA LEU A 38 -15.97 10.38 11.48
C LEU A 38 -15.14 11.66 11.72
N ARG A 39 -14.79 12.41 10.67
CA ARG A 39 -14.07 13.68 10.80
C ARG A 39 -14.87 14.72 11.59
N GLU A 40 -16.15 14.89 11.29
CA GLU A 40 -17.04 15.77 12.04
C GLU A 40 -17.16 15.36 13.53
N PHE A 41 -17.20 14.05 13.79
CA PHE A 41 -17.22 13.55 15.17
C PHE A 41 -15.91 13.86 15.90
N GLN A 42 -14.75 13.66 15.24
CA GLN A 42 -13.45 13.99 15.81
C GLN A 42 -13.33 15.48 16.13
N GLU A 43 -13.76 16.35 15.23
CA GLU A 43 -13.74 17.81 15.44
C GLU A 43 -14.61 18.22 16.64
N ARG A 44 -15.84 17.70 16.72
CA ARG A 44 -16.74 17.95 17.86
C ARG A 44 -16.20 17.43 19.19
N ALA A 45 -15.49 16.29 19.16
CA ALA A 45 -14.92 15.67 20.34
C ALA A 45 -13.53 16.23 20.72
N GLY A 46 -12.94 17.09 19.89
CA GLY A 46 -11.53 17.52 20.04
C GLY A 46 -10.53 16.36 19.97
N ALA A 47 -10.88 15.28 19.24
CA ALA A 47 -10.09 14.06 19.17
C ALA A 47 -9.10 14.11 18.00
N ALA A 48 -7.81 13.95 18.29
CA ALA A 48 -6.75 13.90 17.27
C ALA A 48 -6.67 12.53 16.56
N ASN A 49 -7.11 11.46 17.20
CA ASN A 49 -7.03 10.08 16.69
C ASN A 49 -8.43 9.50 16.44
N PRO A 50 -8.51 8.50 15.53
CA PRO A 50 -7.44 8.02 14.67
C PRO A 50 -7.01 9.04 13.60
N LYS A 51 -5.73 9.09 13.25
CA LYS A 51 -5.29 9.77 12.02
C LYS A 51 -5.87 9.02 10.83
N ILE A 52 -6.50 9.76 9.91
CA ILE A 52 -7.16 9.16 8.74
C ILE A 52 -6.34 9.48 7.49
N SER A 53 -6.02 8.46 6.71
CA SER A 53 -5.43 8.60 5.39
C SER A 53 -6.26 7.89 4.32
N LEU A 54 -6.31 8.46 3.11
CA LEU A 54 -6.92 7.83 1.94
C LEU A 54 -5.85 7.17 1.09
N TRP A 55 -6.13 5.95 0.67
CA TRP A 55 -5.21 5.14 -0.11
C TRP A 55 -5.78 4.86 -1.50
N LEU A 56 -4.96 5.15 -2.52
CA LEU A 56 -5.26 4.88 -3.92
C LEU A 56 -4.18 3.98 -4.49
N THR A 57 -4.58 2.84 -5.07
CA THR A 57 -3.66 2.02 -5.86
C THR A 57 -3.46 2.67 -7.22
N GLY A 58 -2.20 2.97 -7.56
CA GLY A 58 -1.83 3.58 -8.83
C GLY A 58 -1.99 2.59 -9.98
N LEU A 59 -3.06 2.76 -10.74
CA LEU A 59 -3.38 2.03 -11.96
C LEU A 59 -3.39 2.98 -13.14
N LYS A 60 -3.01 2.51 -14.32
CA LYS A 60 -3.06 3.31 -15.56
C LYS A 60 -4.45 3.88 -15.84
N GLU A 61 -5.50 3.12 -15.51
CA GLU A 61 -6.89 3.49 -15.73
C GLU A 61 -7.39 4.62 -14.81
N THR A 62 -6.78 4.78 -13.64
CA THR A 62 -7.30 5.70 -12.61
C THR A 62 -6.35 6.80 -12.20
N ILE A 63 -5.08 6.74 -12.59
CA ILE A 63 -4.08 7.71 -12.12
C ILE A 63 -4.39 9.14 -12.53
N GLN A 64 -5.07 9.35 -13.65
CA GLN A 64 -5.53 10.66 -14.10
C GLN A 64 -6.49 11.32 -13.12
N GLN A 65 -7.13 10.55 -12.24
CA GLN A 65 -8.02 11.04 -11.19
C GLN A 65 -7.29 11.44 -9.90
N LEU A 66 -5.98 11.22 -9.81
CA LEU A 66 -5.23 11.52 -8.57
C LEU A 66 -5.37 12.99 -8.13
N PRO A 67 -5.37 14.00 -9.03
CA PRO A 67 -5.65 15.39 -8.66
C PRO A 67 -7.03 15.56 -7.98
N ASP A 68 -8.07 14.92 -8.52
CA ASP A 68 -9.42 14.98 -7.96
C ASP A 68 -9.55 14.17 -6.68
N PHE A 69 -8.79 13.09 -6.56
CA PHE A 69 -8.71 12.30 -5.33
C PHE A 69 -8.10 13.11 -4.17
N VAL A 70 -7.07 13.92 -4.45
CA VAL A 70 -6.49 14.86 -3.46
C VAL A 70 -7.50 15.94 -3.07
N ARG A 71 -8.25 16.51 -4.04
CA ARG A 71 -9.35 17.45 -3.74
C ARG A 71 -10.46 16.80 -2.91
N LEU A 72 -10.81 15.56 -3.21
CA LEU A 72 -11.77 14.79 -2.43
C LEU A 72 -11.31 14.61 -0.98
N ALA A 73 -10.03 14.25 -0.76
CA ALA A 73 -9.44 14.14 0.57
C ALA A 73 -9.54 15.47 1.33
N ALA A 74 -9.16 16.59 0.70
CA ALA A 74 -9.28 17.91 1.29
C ALA A 74 -10.74 18.25 1.66
N SER A 75 -11.70 17.92 0.80
CA SER A 75 -13.14 18.14 1.04
C SER A 75 -13.71 17.34 2.22
N MET A 76 -13.02 16.28 2.60
CA MET A 76 -13.35 15.43 3.78
C MET A 76 -12.50 15.77 5.00
N HIS A 77 -11.69 16.84 4.96
CA HIS A 77 -10.74 17.22 5.99
C HIS A 77 -9.71 16.11 6.29
N VAL A 78 -9.42 15.26 5.32
CA VAL A 78 -8.34 14.26 5.40
C VAL A 78 -7.05 14.90 4.87
N ARG A 79 -5.98 14.83 5.66
CA ARG A 79 -4.71 15.51 5.39
C ARG A 79 -3.65 14.63 4.74
N GLU A 80 -3.93 13.35 4.54
CA GLU A 80 -2.97 12.40 4.02
C GLU A 80 -3.59 11.55 2.92
N VAL A 81 -2.93 11.52 1.77
CA VAL A 81 -3.23 10.64 0.64
C VAL A 81 -2.00 9.80 0.36
N HIS A 82 -2.16 8.50 0.18
CA HIS A 82 -1.08 7.58 -0.14
C HIS A 82 -1.32 6.92 -1.50
N LEU A 83 -0.38 7.16 -2.43
CA LEU A 83 -0.33 6.47 -3.72
C LEU A 83 0.37 5.13 -3.55
N GLN A 84 -0.41 4.06 -3.51
CA GLN A 84 0.11 2.71 -3.37
C GLN A 84 0.50 2.13 -4.72
N ARG A 85 1.69 1.53 -4.80
CA ARG A 85 2.10 0.77 -5.97
C ARG A 85 1.28 -0.51 -6.10
N LEU A 86 0.85 -0.84 -7.33
CA LEU A 86 0.27 -2.14 -7.63
C LEU A 86 1.29 -3.26 -7.42
N VAL A 87 0.88 -4.30 -6.70
CA VAL A 87 1.69 -5.49 -6.45
C VAL A 87 1.03 -6.68 -7.12
N PHE A 88 1.81 -7.44 -7.88
CA PHE A 88 1.34 -8.62 -8.59
C PHE A 88 2.48 -9.63 -8.81
N ASP A 89 2.12 -10.88 -9.03
CA ASP A 89 3.00 -11.93 -9.54
C ASP A 89 3.15 -11.79 -11.08
N GLU A 90 4.25 -12.29 -11.65
CA GLU A 90 4.54 -12.20 -13.09
C GLU A 90 3.39 -12.70 -13.98
N ALA A 91 2.63 -13.69 -13.50
CA ALA A 91 1.46 -14.22 -14.24
C ALA A 91 0.23 -13.31 -14.12
N GLY A 92 0.23 -12.34 -13.20
CA GLY A 92 -0.90 -11.46 -12.93
C GLY A 92 -2.14 -12.18 -12.39
N PHE A 93 -3.11 -11.40 -11.91
CA PHE A 93 -4.45 -11.86 -11.56
C PHE A 93 -5.45 -10.70 -11.63
N GLY A 94 -6.37 -10.73 -12.57
CA GLY A 94 -7.31 -9.61 -12.79
C GLY A 94 -6.56 -8.32 -13.08
N MET A 95 -6.91 -7.23 -12.38
CA MET A 95 -6.22 -5.94 -12.51
C MET A 95 -4.82 -5.93 -11.87
N ALA A 96 -4.44 -6.93 -11.10
CA ALA A 96 -3.09 -7.06 -10.57
C ALA A 96 -2.17 -7.71 -11.60
N SER A 97 -1.80 -6.95 -12.63
CA SER A 97 -0.94 -7.37 -13.74
C SER A 97 -0.06 -6.23 -14.24
N ALA A 98 0.93 -6.56 -15.04
CA ALA A 98 1.88 -5.60 -15.59
C ALA A 98 1.22 -4.51 -16.45
N GLU A 99 0.18 -4.85 -17.20
CA GLU A 99 -0.51 -3.92 -18.12
C GLU A 99 -1.22 -2.77 -17.40
N HIS A 100 -1.62 -2.98 -16.13
CA HIS A 100 -2.27 -1.97 -15.28
C HIS A 100 -1.30 -1.20 -14.39
N SER A 101 -0.03 -1.64 -14.33
CA SER A 101 0.99 -1.06 -13.46
C SER A 101 1.59 0.20 -14.05
N LEU A 102 1.79 1.20 -13.17
CA LEU A 102 2.57 2.41 -13.50
C LEU A 102 4.07 2.22 -13.29
N PHE A 103 4.48 1.21 -12.51
CA PHE A 103 5.87 1.03 -12.15
C PHE A 103 6.74 0.73 -13.36
N GLU A 104 7.76 1.55 -13.62
CA GLU A 104 8.65 1.53 -14.79
C GLU A 104 7.93 1.72 -16.15
N GLN A 105 6.63 2.04 -16.14
CA GLN A 105 5.81 2.12 -17.34
C GLN A 105 4.95 3.39 -17.41
N ALA A 106 5.05 4.28 -16.42
CA ALA A 106 4.32 5.53 -16.42
C ALA A 106 4.77 6.44 -17.56
N ASP A 107 3.82 6.90 -18.36
CA ASP A 107 4.05 7.85 -19.44
C ASP A 107 4.09 9.31 -18.96
N ALA A 108 4.31 10.25 -19.90
CA ALA A 108 4.42 11.66 -19.57
C ALA A 108 3.10 12.28 -19.09
N GLU A 109 1.95 11.75 -19.52
CA GLU A 109 0.63 12.23 -19.09
C GLU A 109 0.31 11.74 -17.67
N GLU A 110 0.56 10.47 -17.40
CA GLU A 110 0.43 9.87 -16.08
C GLU A 110 1.35 10.56 -15.05
N MET A 111 2.59 10.85 -15.43
CA MET A 111 3.52 11.60 -14.58
C MET A 111 3.03 13.01 -14.30
N ARG A 112 2.50 13.75 -15.31
CA ARG A 112 1.91 15.09 -15.10
C ARG A 112 0.70 15.06 -14.17
N ALA A 113 -0.14 14.02 -14.21
CA ALA A 113 -1.25 13.87 -13.28
C ALA A 113 -0.76 13.76 -11.82
N ILE A 114 0.33 13.04 -11.60
CA ILE A 114 0.94 12.90 -10.27
C ILE A 114 1.54 14.24 -9.80
N GLU A 115 2.28 14.94 -10.65
CA GLU A 115 2.84 16.25 -10.35
C GLU A 115 1.74 17.29 -10.05
N ALA A 116 0.66 17.29 -10.84
CA ALA A 116 -0.50 18.13 -10.59
C ALA A 116 -1.17 17.81 -9.23
N ALA A 117 -1.29 16.55 -8.89
CA ALA A 117 -1.82 16.13 -7.59
C ALA A 117 -0.93 16.59 -6.42
N GLN A 118 0.40 16.54 -6.56
CA GLN A 118 1.34 17.05 -5.56
C GLN A 118 1.18 18.57 -5.37
N ALA A 119 1.09 19.33 -6.47
CA ALA A 119 0.88 20.78 -6.41
C ALA A 119 -0.43 21.14 -5.70
N ILE A 120 -1.54 20.44 -6.04
CA ILE A 120 -2.85 20.60 -5.40
C ILE A 120 -2.77 20.23 -3.93
N GLY A 121 -2.08 19.14 -3.59
CA GLY A 121 -1.86 18.72 -2.21
C GLY A 121 -1.16 19.81 -1.39
N ALA A 122 -0.11 20.40 -1.92
CA ALA A 122 0.61 21.51 -1.30
C ALA A 122 -0.29 22.74 -1.08
N GLU A 123 -1.14 23.09 -2.07
CA GLU A 123 -2.08 24.20 -1.99
C GLU A 123 -3.17 23.95 -0.93
N LEU A 124 -3.74 22.74 -0.88
CA LEU A 124 -4.85 22.39 0.01
C LEU A 124 -4.40 21.86 1.37
N GLY A 125 -3.10 21.74 1.63
CA GLY A 125 -2.53 21.21 2.86
C GLY A 125 -2.83 19.71 3.03
N VAL A 126 -2.78 18.95 1.93
CA VAL A 126 -2.89 17.49 1.89
C VAL A 126 -1.52 16.93 1.49
N LEU A 127 -0.92 16.12 2.36
CA LEU A 127 0.28 15.39 2.06
C LEU A 127 -0.04 14.27 1.06
N LEU A 128 0.62 14.28 -0.10
CA LEU A 128 0.62 13.15 -1.03
C LEU A 128 1.93 12.38 -0.90
N ASP A 129 1.85 11.21 -0.32
CA ASP A 129 2.96 10.29 -0.13
C ASP A 129 2.79 9.04 -1.01
N ALA A 130 3.83 8.23 -1.18
CA ALA A 130 3.76 7.06 -2.05
C ALA A 130 4.60 5.88 -1.57
N SER A 131 4.26 4.70 -2.06
CA SER A 131 5.01 3.47 -1.79
C SER A 131 6.45 3.58 -2.31
N GLY A 132 7.42 3.46 -1.42
CA GLY A 132 8.83 3.36 -1.78
C GLY A 132 9.61 4.67 -1.81
N ALA A 133 8.96 5.81 -1.77
CA ALA A 133 9.61 7.12 -1.67
C ALA A 133 8.61 8.18 -1.19
N SER A 134 9.08 9.21 -0.51
CA SER A 134 8.27 10.38 -0.18
C SER A 134 7.82 11.16 -1.42
N GLU A 135 8.59 11.07 -2.51
CA GLU A 135 8.23 11.66 -3.79
C GLU A 135 7.46 10.66 -4.67
N PRO A 136 6.17 10.87 -4.93
CA PRO A 136 5.33 9.95 -5.70
C PRO A 136 5.88 9.60 -7.09
N THR A 137 6.45 10.55 -7.80
CA THR A 137 7.06 10.33 -9.12
C THR A 137 8.30 9.43 -9.06
N VAL A 138 9.08 9.54 -7.97
CA VAL A 138 10.25 8.69 -7.73
C VAL A 138 9.83 7.28 -7.32
N SER A 139 8.69 7.13 -6.65
CA SER A 139 8.17 5.83 -6.22
C SER A 139 7.88 4.87 -7.37
N LEU A 140 7.60 5.40 -8.56
CA LEU A 140 7.29 4.62 -9.76
C LEU A 140 8.52 4.11 -10.52
N LYS A 141 9.71 4.43 -10.05
CA LYS A 141 10.97 4.00 -10.66
C LYS A 141 11.74 3.07 -9.75
N GLN A 142 12.47 2.13 -10.37
CA GLN A 142 13.36 1.26 -9.62
C GLN A 142 14.49 2.08 -9.00
N GLN A 143 14.76 1.84 -7.73
CA GLN A 143 15.83 2.49 -6.99
C GLN A 143 17.00 1.53 -6.83
N GLY A 144 18.04 1.71 -7.67
CA GLY A 144 19.27 0.93 -7.64
C GLY A 144 19.09 -0.53 -8.11
N ASP A 145 20.19 -1.26 -8.14
CA ASP A 145 20.26 -2.64 -8.67
C ASP A 145 19.68 -3.68 -7.70
N LYS A 146 19.55 -3.34 -6.42
CA LYS A 146 19.03 -4.23 -5.37
C LYS A 146 17.82 -3.60 -4.68
N PRO A 147 16.66 -3.48 -5.37
CA PRO A 147 15.50 -2.77 -4.84
C PRO A 147 14.96 -3.37 -3.53
N TRP A 148 15.23 -4.64 -3.23
CA TRP A 148 14.83 -5.31 -2.00
C TRP A 148 15.67 -4.93 -0.77
N SER A 149 16.91 -4.45 -0.96
CA SER A 149 17.90 -4.24 0.14
C SER A 149 17.44 -3.21 1.19
N GLY A 150 16.55 -2.31 0.83
CA GLY A 150 15.97 -1.31 1.74
C GLY A 150 14.81 -1.83 2.57
N CYS A 151 14.28 -3.03 2.30
CA CYS A 151 13.12 -3.55 3.00
C CYS A 151 13.46 -3.90 4.47
N ARG A 152 12.67 -3.37 5.42
CA ARG A 152 12.80 -3.65 6.86
C ARG A 152 11.69 -4.52 7.43
N ARG A 153 10.70 -4.89 6.61
CA ARG A 153 9.52 -5.65 7.08
C ARG A 153 9.85 -6.93 7.84
N PRO A 154 10.77 -7.80 7.41
CA PRO A 154 11.09 -9.02 8.16
C PRO A 154 11.75 -8.77 9.53
N TRP A 155 12.13 -7.53 9.84
CA TRP A 155 12.66 -7.12 11.14
C TRP A 155 11.70 -6.26 11.96
N SER A 156 10.59 -5.82 11.38
CA SER A 156 9.64 -4.92 12.05
C SER A 156 8.24 -5.51 12.22
N LEU A 157 7.87 -6.53 11.44
CA LEU A 157 6.55 -7.14 11.51
C LEU A 157 6.57 -8.64 11.23
N MET A 158 5.58 -9.34 11.75
CA MET A 158 5.17 -10.69 11.36
C MET A 158 3.78 -10.64 10.73
N TYR A 159 3.60 -11.30 9.61
CA TYR A 159 2.30 -11.42 8.96
C TYR A 159 1.78 -12.85 9.09
N PHE A 160 0.51 -13.00 9.46
CA PHE A 160 -0.14 -14.29 9.55
C PHE A 160 -1.32 -14.40 8.60
N THR A 161 -1.41 -15.52 7.93
CA THR A 161 -2.64 -15.88 7.21
C THR A 161 -3.76 -16.24 8.20
N ALA A 162 -5.01 -16.28 7.73
CA ALA A 162 -6.14 -16.75 8.54
C ALA A 162 -5.97 -18.18 9.06
N HIS A 163 -5.06 -18.97 8.47
CA HIS A 163 -4.75 -20.33 8.89
C HIS A 163 -3.57 -20.42 9.87
N GLY A 164 -3.03 -19.29 10.35
CA GLY A 164 -1.93 -19.24 11.31
C GLY A 164 -0.54 -19.41 10.70
N ARG A 165 -0.40 -19.40 9.38
CA ARG A 165 0.90 -19.47 8.69
C ARG A 165 1.61 -18.12 8.76
N ALA A 166 2.83 -18.11 9.31
CA ALA A 166 3.69 -16.93 9.32
C ALA A 166 4.34 -16.71 7.94
N LEU A 167 4.25 -15.51 7.42
CA LEU A 167 4.87 -15.09 6.17
C LEU A 167 5.81 -13.91 6.43
N PRO A 168 6.79 -13.66 5.55
CA PRO A 168 7.77 -12.58 5.75
C PRO A 168 7.14 -11.17 5.71
N CYS A 169 6.01 -11.01 5.03
CA CYS A 169 5.24 -9.77 5.00
C CYS A 169 3.86 -9.98 4.36
N CYS A 170 3.00 -8.95 4.44
CA CYS A 170 1.65 -8.97 3.84
C CYS A 170 1.66 -8.93 2.30
N ILE A 171 2.79 -8.59 1.67
CA ILE A 171 2.93 -8.52 0.21
C ILE A 171 3.26 -9.89 -0.42
N ALA A 172 3.94 -10.77 0.33
CA ALA A 172 4.37 -12.07 -0.19
C ALA A 172 3.26 -12.90 -0.89
N PRO A 173 2.00 -12.93 -0.38
CA PRO A 173 0.92 -13.65 -1.06
C PRO A 173 0.55 -13.10 -2.45
N PHE A 174 0.88 -11.85 -2.73
CA PHE A 174 0.52 -11.15 -3.97
C PHE A 174 1.69 -11.03 -4.94
N SER A 175 2.92 -11.08 -4.45
CA SER A 175 4.14 -10.89 -5.24
C SER A 175 4.75 -12.19 -5.78
N ALA A 176 4.24 -13.35 -5.37
CA ALA A 176 4.70 -14.64 -5.88
C ALA A 176 3.62 -15.72 -5.73
N ARG A 177 3.37 -16.47 -6.80
CA ARG A 177 2.55 -17.70 -6.71
C ARG A 177 3.26 -18.76 -5.89
N GLY A 178 2.48 -19.58 -5.20
CA GLY A 178 3.01 -20.61 -4.31
C GLY A 178 3.65 -20.01 -3.04
N TYR A 179 3.09 -18.91 -2.56
CA TYR A 179 3.55 -18.22 -1.34
C TYR A 179 3.60 -19.13 -0.11
N GLU A 180 2.86 -20.23 -0.12
CA GLU A 180 2.87 -21.27 0.93
C GLU A 180 4.27 -21.85 1.13
N THR A 181 5.10 -21.87 0.08
CA THR A 181 6.50 -22.31 0.15
C THR A 181 7.40 -21.36 0.93
N TYR A 182 6.93 -20.13 1.18
CA TYR A 182 7.63 -19.12 1.98
C TYR A 182 7.07 -18.99 3.39
N THR A 183 6.39 -20.03 3.89
CA THR A 183 5.94 -20.11 5.26
C THR A 183 7.15 -20.20 6.19
N LEU A 184 7.24 -19.25 7.13
CA LEU A 184 8.34 -19.13 8.08
C LEU A 184 8.03 -19.76 9.45
N GLY A 185 6.79 -20.19 9.65
CA GLY A 185 6.33 -20.86 10.86
C GLY A 185 4.81 -21.03 10.88
N ASP A 186 4.32 -21.72 11.92
CA ASP A 186 2.90 -21.99 12.14
C ASP A 186 2.51 -21.65 13.58
N ALA A 187 1.70 -20.60 13.77
CA ALA A 187 1.25 -20.14 15.07
C ALA A 187 0.29 -21.13 15.79
N LYS A 188 -0.12 -22.22 15.14
CA LYS A 188 -0.87 -23.29 15.78
C LYS A 188 0.01 -24.25 16.58
N THR A 189 1.30 -24.29 16.25
CA THR A 189 2.27 -25.26 16.81
C THR A 189 3.49 -24.61 17.43
N GLN A 190 3.69 -23.32 17.18
CA GLN A 190 4.86 -22.54 17.61
C GLN A 190 4.42 -21.25 18.28
N THR A 191 5.19 -20.79 19.26
CA THR A 191 5.06 -19.44 19.82
C THR A 191 5.57 -18.38 18.83
N LEU A 192 5.19 -17.12 19.03
CA LEU A 192 5.68 -16.01 18.19
C LEU A 192 7.20 -15.85 18.27
N ASP A 193 7.77 -16.08 19.45
CA ASP A 193 9.21 -16.02 19.69
C ASP A 193 9.97 -17.11 18.93
N GLU A 194 9.47 -18.36 18.97
CA GLU A 194 10.04 -19.49 18.22
C GLU A 194 9.96 -19.26 16.69
N ILE A 195 8.90 -18.63 16.19
CA ILE A 195 8.79 -18.28 14.78
C ILE A 195 9.78 -17.17 14.44
N TRP A 196 9.77 -16.06 15.21
CA TRP A 196 10.54 -14.86 14.93
C TRP A 196 12.04 -15.08 14.95
N ASN A 197 12.51 -15.87 15.91
CA ASN A 197 13.92 -16.22 16.11
C ASN A 197 14.30 -17.57 15.49
N GLY A 198 13.35 -18.26 14.87
CA GLY A 198 13.54 -19.56 14.28
C GLY A 198 14.40 -19.54 13.01
N PRO A 199 14.91 -20.73 12.61
CA PRO A 199 15.84 -20.84 11.48
C PRO A 199 15.25 -20.36 10.16
N ALA A 200 13.94 -20.55 9.92
CA ALA A 200 13.28 -20.14 8.69
C ALA A 200 13.26 -18.61 8.55
N TYR A 201 12.97 -17.88 9.63
CA TYR A 201 12.98 -16.42 9.64
C TYR A 201 14.40 -15.86 9.53
N THR A 202 15.36 -16.48 10.18
CA THR A 202 16.78 -16.08 10.14
C THR A 202 17.35 -16.28 8.74
N ASP A 203 17.16 -17.44 8.13
CA ASP A 203 17.57 -17.74 6.74
C ASP A 203 16.93 -16.78 5.75
N PHE A 204 15.64 -16.47 5.92
CA PHE A 204 14.95 -15.50 5.06
C PHE A 204 15.60 -14.10 5.16
N ARG A 205 15.89 -13.63 6.38
CA ARG A 205 16.54 -12.32 6.61
C ARG A 205 17.94 -12.28 6.01
N GLU A 206 18.73 -13.33 6.18
CA GLU A 206 20.09 -13.46 5.62
C GLU A 206 20.06 -13.40 4.08
N LYS A 207 19.16 -14.16 3.46
CA LYS A 207 18.98 -14.13 2.00
C LYS A 207 18.51 -12.77 1.49
N LEU A 208 17.68 -12.06 2.26
CA LEU A 208 17.14 -10.76 1.84
C LEU A 208 18.23 -9.68 1.79
N VAL A 209 19.26 -9.73 2.62
CA VAL A 209 20.38 -8.77 2.56
C VAL A 209 21.46 -9.18 1.56
N GLY A 210 21.38 -10.38 1.02
CA GLY A 210 22.32 -10.92 0.03
C GLY A 210 22.05 -10.47 -1.40
N ASP A 211 22.77 -11.06 -2.35
CA ASP A 211 22.65 -10.78 -3.78
C ASP A 211 21.51 -11.56 -4.45
N THR A 212 21.04 -12.62 -3.82
CA THR A 212 19.97 -13.50 -4.31
C THR A 212 18.82 -13.55 -3.30
N PRO A 213 17.97 -12.52 -3.27
CA PRO A 213 16.86 -12.46 -2.32
C PRO A 213 15.85 -13.57 -2.59
N PRO A 214 15.02 -13.93 -1.59
CA PRO A 214 13.92 -14.84 -1.80
C PRO A 214 12.98 -14.38 -2.92
N LYS A 215 12.40 -15.32 -3.67
CA LYS A 215 11.57 -15.02 -4.84
C LYS A 215 10.51 -13.93 -4.62
N PRO A 216 9.75 -13.89 -3.51
CA PRO A 216 8.79 -12.81 -3.26
C PRO A 216 9.41 -11.41 -3.20
N CYS A 217 10.73 -11.33 -2.98
CA CYS A 217 11.45 -10.05 -2.81
C CYS A 217 12.18 -9.59 -4.07
N GLN A 218 12.45 -10.50 -5.03
CA GLN A 218 13.25 -10.20 -6.22
C GLN A 218 12.70 -9.03 -7.03
N ASN A 219 11.38 -9.04 -7.29
CA ASN A 219 10.67 -8.02 -8.07
C ASN A 219 9.78 -7.12 -7.20
N CYS A 220 9.87 -7.27 -5.87
CA CYS A 220 9.07 -6.48 -4.96
C CYS A 220 9.65 -5.07 -4.83
N GLY A 221 9.01 -4.12 -5.48
CA GLY A 221 9.33 -2.69 -5.31
C GLY A 221 8.75 -2.05 -4.06
N CYS A 222 8.08 -2.80 -3.20
CA CYS A 222 7.36 -2.27 -2.03
C CYS A 222 8.27 -2.12 -0.80
N ARG A 223 9.38 -1.39 -0.93
CA ARG A 223 10.32 -1.14 0.18
C ARG A 223 9.68 -0.51 1.41
N TRP A 224 8.63 0.27 1.25
CA TRP A 224 8.25 1.35 2.17
C TRP A 224 6.78 1.42 2.51
N SER A 225 5.97 0.43 2.17
CA SER A 225 4.54 0.49 2.46
C SER A 225 4.20 0.18 3.93
N LEU A 226 4.94 0.75 4.85
CA LEU A 226 4.57 0.92 6.26
C LEU A 226 5.00 2.29 6.72
#